data_0878c633c3af8c5f111a982cc5db61d6
#
_entry.id   0878c633c3af8c5f111a982cc5db61d6
#
_cell.length_a   1.000
_cell.length_b   1.000
_cell.length_c   1.000
_cell.angle_alpha   90.00
_cell.angle_beta   90.00
_cell.angle_gamma   90.00
#
_symmetry.space_group_name_H-M   'P 1'
#
loop_
_entity.id
_entity.type
_entity.pdbx_description
1 polymer ?
#
loop_
_entity_poly.entity_id
_entity_poly.type
_entity_poly.pdbx_seq_one_letter_code
_entity_poly.pdbx_strand_id
1 'polypeptide(L)'
;MARSKPARKAKRPTAATKSSRKTPGRRKLAARPAAVRRAAKSGSKPASKPARRPHKQSFVASHHSPDAFEQGLRRYAQYRDLGIAAATGGLARAHVIKMIPPCDPAEVSKRHFHDVEFQMVYVLKGWIKGEYEGEIVTMREGSCWLQPPKIKHTVLDYSDDCEMLEVILPADFETVELE
;
A
#
# COMPACT_ATOMS: atom_id res chain seq x y z
N MET A 1 -15.52 -56.40 10.32
CA MET A 1 -14.56 -57.15 9.46
C MET A 1 -13.89 -56.11 8.58
N ALA A 2 -12.72 -55.63 8.94
CA ALA A 2 -11.39 -56.05 8.50
C ALA A 2 -11.23 -55.82 6.98
N ARG A 3 -10.32 -54.96 6.53
CA ARG A 3 -8.84 -55.03 6.46
C ARG A 3 -8.31 -53.68 5.88
N SER A 4 -7.51 -53.00 6.47
CA SER A 4 -6.09 -52.62 6.52
C SER A 4 -5.18 -52.96 5.35
N LYS A 5 -4.47 -51.85 4.90
CA LYS A 5 -3.06 -51.71 4.45
C LYS A 5 -2.70 -52.02 2.99
N PRO A 6 -1.52 -51.54 2.45
CA PRO A 6 -0.45 -50.76 3.08
C PRO A 6 0.16 -49.62 2.25
N ALA A 7 1.07 -48.90 2.85
CA ALA A 7 2.00 -47.89 2.35
C ALA A 7 3.02 -48.39 1.30
N ARG A 8 3.45 -47.51 0.41
CA ARG A 8 4.65 -47.71 -0.42
C ARG A 8 5.64 -46.58 -0.26
N LYS A 9 6.78 -46.90 0.34
CA LYS A 9 8.04 -46.16 0.31
C LYS A 9 8.70 -46.33 -1.08
N ALA A 10 9.32 -45.30 -1.61
CA ALA A 10 10.48 -45.41 -2.53
C ALA A 10 11.19 -44.06 -2.58
N LYS A 11 12.33 -43.92 -2.04
CA LYS A 11 13.73 -44.09 -2.54
C LYS A 11 14.27 -42.84 -3.21
N ARG A 12 15.20 -42.24 -2.52
CA ARG A 12 16.23 -41.30 -2.96
C ARG A 12 17.26 -41.98 -3.83
N PRO A 13 17.90 -41.34 -4.80
CA PRO A 13 19.31 -41.58 -5.02
C PRO A 13 20.19 -40.36 -4.87
N THR A 14 21.28 -40.60 -4.22
CA THR A 14 22.52 -39.82 -4.15
C THR A 14 23.39 -40.14 -5.36
N ALA A 15 24.09 -39.14 -5.92
CA ALA A 15 25.46 -39.36 -6.37
C ALA A 15 26.16 -38.03 -6.68
N ALA A 16 27.28 -37.85 -6.04
CA ALA A 16 28.30 -36.85 -6.28
C ALA A 16 29.23 -37.24 -7.41
N THR A 17 29.78 -36.28 -8.15
CA THR A 17 31.10 -36.45 -8.79
C THR A 17 31.87 -35.15 -8.82
N LYS A 18 33.12 -35.27 -8.38
CA LYS A 18 34.22 -34.27 -8.28
C LYS A 18 34.93 -34.16 -9.63
N SER A 19 35.69 -33.07 -9.72
CA SER A 19 36.97 -32.92 -10.49
C SER A 19 36.94 -31.72 -11.42
N SER A 20 37.91 -30.86 -11.61
CA SER A 20 39.27 -30.70 -11.10
C SER A 20 39.81 -29.35 -11.57
N ARG A 21 40.75 -28.84 -10.80
CA ARG A 21 41.73 -27.77 -11.02
C ARG A 21 42.22 -27.55 -12.45
N LYS A 22 42.47 -26.25 -12.80
CA LYS A 22 43.75 -25.77 -13.36
C LYS A 22 43.80 -24.23 -13.43
N THR A 23 44.70 -23.61 -12.68
CA THR A 23 45.46 -22.41 -13.00
C THR A 23 46.81 -22.89 -13.56
N PRO A 24 47.60 -22.09 -14.32
CA PRO A 24 48.09 -20.76 -14.04
C PRO A 24 48.30 -19.87 -15.30
N GLY A 25 48.61 -18.58 -15.10
CA GLY A 25 49.09 -17.73 -16.19
C GLY A 25 49.29 -16.26 -15.79
N ARG A 26 50.42 -16.00 -15.12
CA ARG A 26 50.93 -14.67 -14.76
C ARG A 26 51.54 -14.00 -16.02
N ARG A 27 51.10 -12.76 -16.36
CA ARG A 27 51.92 -11.86 -17.19
C ARG A 27 51.74 -10.42 -16.74
N LYS A 28 52.82 -9.88 -16.19
CA LYS A 28 53.05 -8.45 -15.95
C LYS A 28 53.25 -7.75 -17.29
N LEU A 29 52.77 -6.56 -17.45
CA LEU A 29 53.45 -5.47 -18.13
C LEU A 29 52.82 -4.14 -17.74
N ALA A 30 53.68 -3.22 -17.34
CA ALA A 30 53.41 -1.88 -16.89
C ALA A 30 53.21 -0.93 -18.06
N ALA A 31 52.31 0.05 -17.88
CA ALA A 31 52.45 1.40 -18.44
C ALA A 31 51.52 2.39 -17.70
N ARG A 32 52.11 3.32 -16.98
CA ARG A 32 51.57 4.68 -16.73
C ARG A 32 52.03 5.54 -17.92
N PRO A 33 51.47 6.70 -18.27
CA PRO A 33 50.64 7.63 -17.50
C PRO A 33 49.56 8.33 -18.35
N ALA A 34 48.60 8.96 -17.73
CA ALA A 34 48.07 10.25 -18.17
C ALA A 34 47.27 10.88 -17.05
N ALA A 35 47.74 11.99 -16.53
CA ALA A 35 47.00 12.84 -15.61
C ALA A 35 45.81 13.46 -16.31
N VAL A 36 44.59 13.00 -16.02
CA VAL A 36 43.37 13.66 -16.39
C VAL A 36 43.00 14.62 -15.27
N ARG A 37 43.09 15.91 -15.57
CA ARG A 37 42.62 17.02 -14.76
C ARG A 37 41.14 16.77 -14.37
N ARG A 38 40.92 16.56 -13.08
CA ARG A 38 39.62 16.48 -12.48
C ARG A 38 39.02 17.88 -12.48
N ALA A 39 38.09 18.14 -13.41
CA ALA A 39 37.23 19.31 -13.34
C ALA A 39 36.36 19.19 -12.08
N ALA A 40 36.53 20.13 -11.15
CA ALA A 40 35.68 20.27 -9.99
C ALA A 40 34.28 20.63 -10.48
N LYS A 41 33.38 19.67 -10.47
CA LYS A 41 31.95 19.96 -10.57
C LYS A 41 31.53 20.61 -9.26
N SER A 42 31.25 21.92 -9.33
CA SER A 42 30.55 22.63 -8.26
C SER A 42 29.16 21.99 -8.11
N GLY A 43 29.04 21.10 -7.12
CA GLY A 43 27.76 20.53 -6.75
C GLY A 43 26.93 21.61 -6.07
N SER A 44 26.00 22.21 -6.79
CA SER A 44 24.92 22.96 -6.17
C SER A 44 24.14 21.98 -5.30
N LYS A 45 24.16 22.18 -3.97
CA LYS A 45 23.28 21.48 -3.04
C LYS A 45 21.83 21.62 -3.57
N PRO A 46 21.06 20.54 -3.67
CA PRO A 46 19.65 20.67 -3.98
C PRO A 46 19.01 21.54 -2.88
N ALA A 47 18.29 22.57 -3.31
CA ALA A 47 17.56 23.44 -2.39
C ALA A 47 16.67 22.55 -1.50
N SER A 48 16.90 22.60 -0.19
CA SER A 48 16.05 21.93 0.77
C SER A 48 14.64 22.51 0.66
N LYS A 49 13.64 21.66 0.44
CA LYS A 49 12.25 22.09 0.51
C LYS A 49 12.05 22.83 1.82
N PRO A 50 11.34 23.98 1.83
CA PRO A 50 11.09 24.73 3.06
C PRO A 50 10.45 23.79 4.08
N ALA A 51 10.99 23.77 5.32
CA ALA A 51 10.45 22.97 6.39
C ALA A 51 8.98 23.36 6.60
N ARG A 52 8.08 22.39 6.47
CA ARG A 52 6.65 22.60 6.78
C ARG A 52 6.53 23.11 8.20
N ARG A 53 5.79 24.21 8.41
CA ARG A 53 5.48 24.68 9.76
C ARG A 53 4.74 23.57 10.51
N PRO A 54 5.10 23.27 11.77
CA PRO A 54 4.40 22.26 12.53
C PRO A 54 2.91 22.64 12.66
N HIS A 55 2.01 21.70 12.32
CA HIS A 55 0.58 21.86 12.54
C HIS A 55 0.31 21.88 14.04
N LYS A 56 -0.50 22.85 14.50
CA LYS A 56 -0.99 22.84 15.88
C LYS A 56 -1.95 21.66 16.02
N GLN A 57 -1.70 20.80 17.00
CA GLN A 57 -2.54 19.62 17.27
C GLN A 57 -3.23 19.78 18.62
N SER A 58 -4.44 19.25 18.73
CA SER A 58 -5.23 19.18 19.96
C SER A 58 -5.68 17.75 20.21
N PHE A 59 -5.93 17.43 21.46
CA PHE A 59 -6.51 16.13 21.82
C PHE A 59 -7.94 16.04 21.28
N VAL A 60 -8.29 14.89 20.70
CA VAL A 60 -9.64 14.51 20.28
C VAL A 60 -9.86 13.02 20.57
N ALA A 61 -11.06 12.67 21.01
CA ALA A 61 -11.52 11.30 21.12
C ALA A 61 -12.87 11.18 20.43
N SER A 62 -13.00 10.25 19.49
CA SER A 62 -14.23 9.97 18.78
C SER A 62 -14.73 8.57 19.15
N HIS A 63 -15.95 8.50 19.66
CA HIS A 63 -16.58 7.23 20.04
C HIS A 63 -17.52 6.74 18.94
N HIS A 64 -17.70 5.43 18.84
CA HIS A 64 -18.62 4.85 17.88
C HIS A 64 -20.06 5.29 18.16
N SER A 65 -20.76 5.74 17.10
CA SER A 65 -22.20 5.93 17.08
C SER A 65 -22.72 5.50 15.72
N PRO A 66 -23.74 4.65 15.66
CA PRO A 66 -24.38 4.27 14.40
C PRO A 66 -24.94 5.46 13.61
N ASP A 67 -25.41 6.49 14.32
CA ASP A 67 -26.02 7.69 13.74
C ASP A 67 -24.98 8.72 13.25
N ALA A 68 -23.68 8.48 13.48
CA ALA A 68 -22.61 9.37 13.06
C ALA A 68 -22.07 9.11 11.66
N PHE A 69 -22.69 8.17 10.92
CA PHE A 69 -22.33 7.90 9.54
C PHE A 69 -23.13 8.79 8.59
N GLU A 70 -22.43 9.52 7.75
CA GLU A 70 -23.01 10.44 6.77
C GLU A 70 -22.71 9.96 5.36
N GLN A 71 -23.62 10.30 4.42
CA GLN A 71 -23.40 10.05 3.00
C GLN A 71 -22.25 10.92 2.50
N GLY A 72 -21.24 10.32 1.85
CA GLY A 72 -20.13 11.04 1.25
C GLY A 72 -20.23 11.10 -0.28
N LEU A 73 -19.04 11.24 -0.91
CA LEU A 73 -18.91 11.32 -2.36
C LEU A 73 -19.44 10.08 -3.08
N ARG A 74 -19.24 8.91 -2.50
CA ARG A 74 -19.59 7.61 -3.10
C ARG A 74 -20.96 7.15 -2.59
N ARG A 75 -21.88 6.85 -3.51
CA ARG A 75 -23.25 6.37 -3.15
C ARG A 75 -23.25 5.05 -2.41
N TYR A 76 -22.24 4.23 -2.64
CA TYR A 76 -22.07 2.90 -2.06
C TYR A 76 -21.33 2.91 -0.70
N ALA A 77 -21.06 4.09 -0.11
CA ALA A 77 -20.34 4.20 1.16
C ALA A 77 -20.86 5.36 2.02
N GLN A 78 -20.85 5.15 3.32
CA GLN A 78 -21.06 6.17 4.35
C GLN A 78 -19.76 6.37 5.13
N TYR A 79 -19.59 7.57 5.68
CA TYR A 79 -18.36 7.98 6.32
C TYR A 79 -18.64 8.53 7.72
N ARG A 80 -17.87 8.08 8.70
CA ARG A 80 -17.86 8.64 10.05
C ARG A 80 -16.53 9.35 10.28
N ASP A 81 -16.54 10.68 10.33
CA ASP A 81 -15.36 11.49 10.65
C ASP A 81 -14.92 11.26 12.10
N LEU A 82 -13.62 11.08 12.30
CA LEU A 82 -13.01 10.90 13.62
C LEU A 82 -12.49 12.20 14.24
N GLY A 83 -12.70 13.36 13.59
CA GLY A 83 -12.27 14.66 14.06
C GLY A 83 -10.78 14.95 13.93
N ILE A 84 -10.03 14.04 13.29
CA ILE A 84 -8.57 14.15 13.19
C ILE A 84 -8.14 15.33 12.33
N ALA A 85 -8.88 15.67 11.27
CA ALA A 85 -8.56 16.81 10.41
C ALA A 85 -8.60 18.12 11.18
N ALA A 86 -9.66 18.35 11.93
CA ALA A 86 -9.80 19.55 12.79
C ALA A 86 -8.74 19.57 13.91
N ALA A 87 -8.53 18.43 14.58
CA ALA A 87 -7.59 18.32 15.69
C ALA A 87 -6.12 18.51 15.27
N THR A 88 -5.78 18.26 14.01
CA THR A 88 -4.42 18.38 13.47
C THR A 88 -4.21 19.62 12.59
N GLY A 89 -5.22 20.48 12.46
CA GLY A 89 -5.15 21.65 11.58
C GLY A 89 -4.92 21.27 10.11
N GLY A 90 -5.56 20.20 9.66
CA GLY A 90 -5.50 19.73 8.27
C GLY A 90 -4.28 18.85 7.92
N LEU A 91 -3.47 18.46 8.91
CA LEU A 91 -2.33 17.57 8.63
C LEU A 91 -2.78 16.20 8.14
N ALA A 92 -3.75 15.60 8.82
CA ALA A 92 -4.27 14.28 8.49
C ALA A 92 -5.79 14.23 8.62
N ARG A 93 -6.44 13.37 7.87
CA ARG A 93 -7.83 12.94 8.04
C ARG A 93 -7.85 11.48 8.44
N ALA A 94 -8.77 11.13 9.31
CA ALA A 94 -9.12 9.73 9.56
C ALA A 94 -10.64 9.61 9.64
N HIS A 95 -11.19 8.58 9.00
CA HIS A 95 -12.61 8.27 9.05
C HIS A 95 -12.83 6.75 8.99
N VAL A 96 -13.99 6.33 9.47
CA VAL A 96 -14.48 4.98 9.23
C VAL A 96 -15.40 5.01 8.03
N ILE A 97 -15.13 4.14 7.07
CA ILE A 97 -15.95 3.92 5.87
C ILE A 97 -16.80 2.68 6.13
N LYS A 98 -18.09 2.81 5.96
CA LYS A 98 -19.06 1.71 6.00
C LYS A 98 -19.64 1.51 4.60
N MET A 99 -19.48 0.32 4.06
CA MET A 99 -20.04 -0.01 2.75
C MET A 99 -21.54 -0.24 2.85
N ILE A 100 -22.29 0.18 1.81
CA ILE A 100 -23.76 0.06 1.74
C ILE A 100 -24.09 -1.15 0.87
N PRO A 101 -24.69 -2.21 1.44
CA PRO A 101 -25.11 -3.39 0.68
C PRO A 101 -26.40 -3.14 -0.13
N PRO A 102 -26.63 -3.96 -1.19
CA PRO A 102 -25.67 -4.89 -1.79
C PRO A 102 -24.61 -4.16 -2.63
N CYS A 103 -23.45 -4.80 -2.85
CA CYS A 103 -22.47 -4.27 -3.78
C CYS A 103 -23.06 -4.22 -5.20
N ASP A 104 -23.03 -3.04 -5.82
CA ASP A 104 -23.37 -2.86 -7.23
C ASP A 104 -22.09 -2.65 -8.05
N PRO A 105 -21.69 -3.63 -8.87
CA PRO A 105 -20.48 -3.52 -9.69
C PRO A 105 -20.45 -2.28 -10.60
N ALA A 106 -21.61 -1.82 -11.08
CA ALA A 106 -21.70 -0.64 -11.94
C ALA A 106 -21.37 0.66 -11.20
N GLU A 107 -21.66 0.71 -9.91
CA GLU A 107 -21.38 1.89 -9.07
C GLU A 107 -19.94 1.90 -8.54
N VAL A 108 -19.37 0.73 -8.19
CA VAL A 108 -18.06 0.66 -7.54
C VAL A 108 -16.88 0.62 -8.50
N SER A 109 -17.06 0.13 -9.74
CA SER A 109 -15.98 -0.12 -10.71
C SER A 109 -15.47 1.14 -11.41
N LYS A 110 -15.41 2.26 -10.70
CA LYS A 110 -14.84 3.52 -11.22
C LYS A 110 -13.37 3.61 -10.84
N ARG A 111 -12.51 3.46 -11.84
CA ARG A 111 -11.06 3.56 -11.64
C ARG A 111 -10.66 5.01 -11.31
N HIS A 112 -9.86 5.19 -10.27
CA HIS A 112 -9.44 6.51 -9.82
C HIS A 112 -8.11 6.45 -9.08
N PHE A 113 -7.59 7.61 -8.72
CA PHE A 113 -6.47 7.75 -7.80
C PHE A 113 -6.66 8.95 -6.87
N HIS A 114 -5.90 9.00 -5.80
CA HIS A 114 -5.86 10.12 -4.86
C HIS A 114 -4.51 10.84 -4.94
N ASP A 115 -4.52 12.18 -5.01
CA ASP A 115 -3.30 12.99 -4.91
C ASP A 115 -3.00 13.28 -3.45
N VAL A 116 -2.36 12.33 -2.81
CA VAL A 116 -2.06 12.29 -1.36
C VAL A 116 -0.55 12.16 -1.13
N GLU A 117 -0.09 12.47 0.08
CA GLU A 117 1.28 12.17 0.53
C GLU A 117 1.36 10.79 1.20
N PHE A 118 0.25 10.36 1.82
CA PHE A 118 0.12 9.07 2.50
C PHE A 118 -1.35 8.68 2.56
N GLN A 119 -1.65 7.42 2.34
CA GLN A 119 -2.98 6.84 2.54
C GLN A 119 -2.83 5.38 2.97
N MET A 120 -3.42 5.02 4.08
CA MET A 120 -3.52 3.64 4.52
C MET A 120 -4.97 3.28 4.84
N VAL A 121 -5.30 2.02 4.63
CA VAL A 121 -6.62 1.47 4.96
C VAL A 121 -6.44 0.22 5.81
N TYR A 122 -7.32 0.04 6.78
CA TYR A 122 -7.39 -1.12 7.66
C TYR A 122 -8.83 -1.65 7.71
N VAL A 123 -9.03 -2.93 7.43
CA VAL A 123 -10.36 -3.56 7.49
C VAL A 123 -10.73 -3.84 8.95
N LEU A 124 -11.78 -3.18 9.42
CA LEU A 124 -12.31 -3.34 10.78
C LEU A 124 -13.28 -4.53 10.85
N LYS A 125 -14.03 -4.79 9.77
CA LYS A 125 -15.06 -5.83 9.69
C LYS A 125 -15.31 -6.24 8.25
N GLY A 126 -15.63 -7.52 8.02
CA GLY A 126 -15.95 -8.05 6.70
C GLY A 126 -14.73 -8.14 5.77
N TRP A 127 -14.97 -7.86 4.49
CA TRP A 127 -13.92 -7.89 3.48
C TRP A 127 -14.23 -6.92 2.32
N ILE A 128 -13.18 -6.52 1.62
CA ILE A 128 -13.25 -5.74 0.39
C ILE A 128 -12.29 -6.33 -0.65
N LYS A 129 -12.71 -6.33 -1.91
CA LYS A 129 -11.92 -6.73 -3.08
C LYS A 129 -11.67 -5.51 -3.95
N GLY A 130 -10.42 -5.26 -4.29
CA GLY A 130 -10.01 -4.16 -5.15
C GLY A 130 -9.02 -4.58 -6.22
N GLU A 131 -8.87 -3.74 -7.23
CA GLU A 131 -7.81 -3.83 -8.24
C GLU A 131 -6.87 -2.64 -8.06
N TYR A 132 -5.56 -2.88 -8.03
CA TYR A 132 -4.49 -1.91 -7.84
C TYR A 132 -3.43 -2.12 -8.92
N GLU A 133 -3.33 -1.21 -9.90
CA GLU A 133 -2.39 -1.28 -11.05
C GLU A 133 -2.41 -2.63 -11.77
N GLY A 134 -3.58 -3.29 -11.86
CA GLY A 134 -3.79 -4.59 -12.51
C GLY A 134 -3.74 -5.80 -11.57
N GLU A 135 -3.36 -5.62 -10.33
CA GLU A 135 -3.36 -6.67 -9.32
C GLU A 135 -4.69 -6.70 -8.55
N ILE A 136 -5.36 -7.84 -8.50
CA ILE A 136 -6.61 -8.02 -7.77
C ILE A 136 -6.31 -8.62 -6.40
N VAL A 137 -6.71 -7.92 -5.35
CA VAL A 137 -6.48 -8.31 -3.96
C VAL A 137 -7.79 -8.30 -3.17
N THR A 138 -7.97 -9.29 -2.30
CA THR A 138 -9.06 -9.31 -1.32
C THR A 138 -8.48 -9.08 0.07
N MET A 139 -8.84 -7.97 0.68
CA MET A 139 -8.49 -7.62 2.05
C MET A 139 -9.64 -8.03 2.97
N ARG A 140 -9.31 -8.70 4.08
CA ARG A 140 -10.25 -9.21 5.07
C ARG A 140 -10.06 -8.48 6.40
N GLU A 141 -10.95 -8.71 7.34
CA GLU A 141 -10.80 -8.22 8.71
C GLU A 141 -9.37 -8.42 9.24
N GLY A 142 -8.78 -7.34 9.79
CA GLY A 142 -7.39 -7.31 10.23
C GLY A 142 -6.36 -7.00 9.13
N SER A 143 -6.76 -6.95 7.84
CA SER A 143 -5.85 -6.56 6.77
C SER A 143 -5.57 -5.07 6.81
N CYS A 144 -4.30 -4.71 6.54
CA CYS A 144 -3.85 -3.33 6.37
C CYS A 144 -3.06 -3.20 5.08
N TRP A 145 -3.30 -2.13 4.32
CA TRP A 145 -2.50 -1.84 3.13
C TRP A 145 -2.23 -0.35 2.98
N LEU A 146 -1.12 -0.06 2.32
CA LEU A 146 -0.74 1.27 1.89
C LEU A 146 -1.25 1.50 0.46
N GLN A 147 -1.84 2.64 0.21
CA GLN A 147 -2.10 3.15 -1.13
C GLN A 147 -1.07 4.25 -1.44
N PRO A 148 -0.01 3.94 -2.21
CA PRO A 148 0.97 4.95 -2.60
C PRO A 148 0.31 6.13 -3.33
N PRO A 149 0.89 7.33 -3.27
CA PRO A 149 0.38 8.48 -4.02
C PRO A 149 0.11 8.16 -5.49
N LYS A 150 -1.09 8.49 -5.94
CA LYS A 150 -1.54 8.32 -7.34
C LYS A 150 -1.62 6.87 -7.83
N ILE A 151 -1.61 5.87 -6.94
CA ILE A 151 -1.90 4.49 -7.34
C ILE A 151 -3.31 4.40 -7.92
N LYS A 152 -3.41 3.88 -9.13
CA LYS A 152 -4.71 3.70 -9.79
C LYS A 152 -5.38 2.46 -9.26
N HIS A 153 -6.60 2.62 -8.79
CA HIS A 153 -7.32 1.52 -8.18
C HIS A 153 -8.83 1.63 -8.40
N THR A 154 -9.51 0.54 -8.16
CA THR A 154 -10.98 0.47 -8.16
C THR A 154 -11.46 -0.57 -7.17
N VAL A 155 -12.63 -0.33 -6.58
CA VAL A 155 -13.35 -1.34 -5.81
C VAL A 155 -14.06 -2.28 -6.79
N LEU A 156 -14.00 -3.57 -6.52
CA LEU A 156 -14.66 -4.59 -7.34
C LEU A 156 -15.83 -5.25 -6.62
N ASP A 157 -15.69 -5.45 -5.29
CA ASP A 157 -16.69 -6.14 -4.50
C ASP A 157 -16.43 -5.94 -2.99
N TYR A 158 -17.45 -6.16 -2.14
CA TYR A 158 -17.32 -6.10 -0.68
C TYR A 158 -18.44 -6.88 0.01
N SER A 159 -18.20 -7.28 1.27
CA SER A 159 -19.24 -7.91 2.10
C SER A 159 -20.25 -6.89 2.62
N ASP A 160 -21.45 -7.35 2.91
CA ASP A 160 -22.56 -6.52 3.40
C ASP A 160 -22.24 -5.77 4.70
N ASP A 161 -21.30 -6.29 5.47
CA ASP A 161 -20.90 -5.74 6.76
C ASP A 161 -19.51 -5.06 6.73
N CYS A 162 -18.99 -4.75 5.54
CA CYS A 162 -17.65 -4.19 5.38
C CYS A 162 -17.53 -2.81 6.01
N GLU A 163 -16.60 -2.69 6.96
CA GLU A 163 -16.16 -1.43 7.56
C GLU A 163 -14.63 -1.33 7.53
N MET A 164 -14.13 -0.13 7.26
CA MET A 164 -12.69 0.14 7.13
C MET A 164 -12.33 1.45 7.84
N LEU A 165 -11.18 1.49 8.48
CA LEU A 165 -10.52 2.72 8.88
C LEU A 165 -9.60 3.19 7.74
N GLU A 166 -9.76 4.43 7.34
CA GLU A 166 -8.86 5.07 6.39
C GLU A 166 -8.16 6.27 7.04
N VAL A 167 -6.83 6.38 6.82
CA VAL A 167 -6.00 7.49 7.27
C VAL A 167 -5.28 8.10 6.08
N ILE A 168 -5.42 9.42 5.90
CA ILE A 168 -4.96 10.17 4.72
C ILE A 168 -4.17 11.41 5.16
N LEU A 169 -3.11 11.74 4.43
CA LEU A 169 -2.33 12.97 4.55
C LEU A 169 -2.13 13.57 3.14
N PRO A 170 -2.35 14.89 2.95
CA PRO A 170 -2.99 15.81 3.88
C PRO A 170 -4.49 15.51 4.05
N ALA A 171 -5.15 16.18 5.02
CA ALA A 171 -6.59 16.01 5.25
C ALA A 171 -7.44 16.45 4.06
N ASP A 172 -6.96 17.43 3.31
CA ASP A 172 -7.58 17.92 2.08
C ASP A 172 -6.77 17.40 0.88
N PHE A 173 -7.43 16.66 0.01
CA PHE A 173 -6.80 15.98 -1.14
C PHE A 173 -7.79 15.86 -2.30
N GLU A 174 -7.25 15.67 -3.49
CA GLU A 174 -8.02 15.50 -4.71
C GLU A 174 -8.19 14.01 -5.06
N THR A 175 -9.41 13.65 -5.49
CA THR A 175 -9.71 12.36 -6.12
C THR A 175 -9.91 12.59 -7.61
N VAL A 176 -9.12 11.89 -8.43
CA VAL A 176 -9.18 11.98 -9.90
C VAL A 176 -9.76 10.70 -10.45
N GLU A 177 -10.95 10.79 -11.06
CA GLU A 177 -11.55 9.66 -11.79
C GLU A 177 -10.89 9.50 -13.15
N LEU A 178 -10.67 8.27 -13.56
CA LEU A 178 -10.10 7.89 -14.85
C LEU A 178 -11.20 7.37 -15.77
N GLU A 179 -11.12 7.77 -17.03
CA GLU A 179 -12.01 7.29 -18.10
C GLU A 179 -11.72 5.82 -18.47
#